data_c4c02b4453f62fd0e93e70a6a656c1b7
#
_entry.id   c4c02b4453f62fd0e93e70a6a656c1b7
#
_cell.length_a   1.000
_cell.length_b   1.000
_cell.length_c   1.000
_cell.angle_alpha   90.00
_cell.angle_beta   90.00
_cell.angle_gamma   90.00
#
_symmetry.space_group_name_H-M   'P 1'
#
loop_
_entity.id
_entity.type
_entity.pdbx_description
1 polymer ?
#
loop_
_entity_poly.entity_id
_entity_poly.type
_entity_poly.pdbx_seq_one_letter_code
_entity_poly.pdbx_strand_id
1 'polypeptide(L)'
;AVDAQVGKATQQALENVNSQIDRTYQARTQTLATETKSLLDPVATQMTELRNAVTSLQSNYTNTVGVTETISKQIDTLNQTTSALQSALKSTSARGAWGEQQLRNVIELAGMLPYCDFFEQTTVTGNDRTQRPDAVIKLPNEGCVVIDSKTPLDSYLKAQETSDPTLRQQLLSEHAKALAGHAKVLADKKYWEQFDRSPEYVIMFIPGESFLADALRSDSSLLEVAMRSRVLIASPVNLLALLLAVAKGWQAFQIAEHAEKIAALGRELYERVDTVLESVEKTGRGLETAITAYNKMVGSIEGRMLATLRKFKDAGVTSSELTEISNIDSAPRQISAPEHTRELDR
;
A
#
# COMPACT_ATOMS: atom_id res chain seq x y z
N ALA A 1 -77.63 0.56 30.67
CA ALA A 1 -77.25 -0.04 29.35
C ALA A 1 -76.40 0.90 28.53
N VAL A 2 -76.66 2.19 28.51
CA VAL A 2 -75.86 3.17 27.70
C VAL A 2 -74.43 3.36 28.24
N ASP A 3 -74.26 3.42 29.58
CA ASP A 3 -72.94 3.63 30.20
C ASP A 3 -71.99 2.47 29.98
N ALA A 4 -72.47 1.22 29.92
CA ALA A 4 -71.64 0.05 29.63
C ALA A 4 -71.16 0.00 28.17
N GLN A 5 -71.94 0.58 27.28
CA GLN A 5 -71.61 0.64 25.84
C GLN A 5 -70.62 1.76 25.52
N VAL A 6 -70.75 2.90 26.21
CA VAL A 6 -69.77 4.00 26.13
C VAL A 6 -68.40 3.61 26.71
N GLY A 7 -68.42 2.92 27.86
CA GLY A 7 -67.20 2.40 28.49
C GLY A 7 -66.44 1.40 27.60
N LYS A 8 -67.16 0.45 26.95
CA LYS A 8 -66.53 -0.46 25.98
C LYS A 8 -65.96 0.25 24.74
N ALA A 9 -66.67 1.19 24.20
CA ALA A 9 -66.22 1.95 23.03
C ALA A 9 -64.98 2.77 23.35
N THR A 10 -64.91 3.38 24.53
CA THR A 10 -63.75 4.17 24.98
C THR A 10 -62.54 3.27 25.24
N GLN A 11 -62.73 2.09 25.82
CA GLN A 11 -61.67 1.13 26.08
C GLN A 11 -61.12 0.58 24.76
N GLN A 12 -61.96 0.26 23.81
CA GLN A 12 -61.57 -0.19 22.47
C GLN A 12 -60.84 0.86 21.65
N ALA A 13 -61.25 2.14 21.79
CA ALA A 13 -60.53 3.27 21.18
C ALA A 13 -59.14 3.48 21.79
N LEU A 14 -58.99 3.36 23.10
CA LEU A 14 -57.70 3.41 23.82
C LEU A 14 -56.77 2.29 23.42
N GLU A 15 -57.28 1.06 23.32
CA GLU A 15 -56.47 -0.09 22.86
C GLU A 15 -56.00 0.06 21.41
N ASN A 16 -56.86 0.58 20.53
CA ASN A 16 -56.50 0.88 19.15
C ASN A 16 -55.45 1.98 19.06
N VAL A 17 -55.55 3.04 19.82
CA VAL A 17 -54.57 4.15 19.87
C VAL A 17 -53.23 3.65 20.43
N ASN A 18 -53.22 2.87 21.51
CA ASN A 18 -52.01 2.27 22.06
C ASN A 18 -51.33 1.34 21.06
N SER A 19 -52.08 0.45 20.41
CA SER A 19 -51.52 -0.45 19.41
C SER A 19 -50.97 0.29 18.18
N GLN A 20 -51.56 1.43 17.83
CA GLN A 20 -51.07 2.27 16.73
C GLN A 20 -49.83 3.06 17.12
N ILE A 21 -49.75 3.52 18.36
CA ILE A 21 -48.54 4.15 18.95
C ILE A 21 -47.39 3.14 19.00
N ASP A 22 -47.60 1.93 19.50
CA ASP A 22 -46.59 0.88 19.59
C ASP A 22 -46.05 0.50 18.21
N ARG A 23 -46.92 0.32 17.22
CA ARG A 23 -46.49 0.01 15.83
C ARG A 23 -45.67 1.13 15.24
N THR A 24 -46.09 2.38 15.46
CA THR A 24 -45.36 3.56 14.96
C THR A 24 -44.03 3.73 15.65
N TYR A 25 -43.98 3.45 16.97
CA TYR A 25 -42.75 3.50 17.75
C TYR A 25 -41.75 2.42 17.31
N GLN A 26 -42.20 1.16 17.14
CA GLN A 26 -41.37 0.06 16.66
C GLN A 26 -40.86 0.31 15.25
N ALA A 27 -41.72 0.75 14.33
CA ALA A 27 -41.31 1.07 12.96
C ALA A 27 -40.24 2.19 12.93
N ARG A 28 -40.43 3.23 13.74
CA ARG A 28 -39.50 4.37 13.81
C ARG A 28 -38.17 3.99 14.46
N THR A 29 -38.18 3.16 15.50
CA THR A 29 -36.97 2.64 16.14
C THR A 29 -36.18 1.74 15.17
N GLN A 30 -36.88 0.92 14.38
CA GLN A 30 -36.26 0.06 13.39
C GLN A 30 -35.66 0.86 12.22
N THR A 31 -36.32 1.92 11.78
CA THR A 31 -35.81 2.85 10.76
C THR A 31 -34.56 3.55 11.28
N LEU A 32 -34.58 4.12 12.48
CA LEU A 32 -33.43 4.79 13.10
C LEU A 32 -32.24 3.81 13.29
N ALA A 33 -32.49 2.57 13.72
CA ALA A 33 -31.44 1.57 13.85
C ALA A 33 -30.82 1.22 12.49
N THR A 34 -31.63 1.12 11.43
CA THR A 34 -31.15 0.84 10.07
C THR A 34 -30.37 2.04 9.50
N GLU A 35 -30.86 3.25 9.68
CA GLU A 35 -30.16 4.47 9.25
C GLU A 35 -28.84 4.65 10.00
N THR A 36 -28.82 4.46 11.32
CA THR A 36 -27.60 4.54 12.12
C THR A 36 -26.58 3.48 11.67
N LYS A 37 -27.04 2.27 11.41
CA LYS A 37 -26.16 1.20 10.90
C LYS A 37 -25.60 1.55 9.53
N SER A 38 -26.41 2.04 8.61
CA SER A 38 -25.95 2.43 7.26
C SER A 38 -24.95 3.58 7.27
N LEU A 39 -24.96 4.45 8.27
CA LEU A 39 -23.97 5.51 8.48
C LEU A 39 -22.68 5.00 9.13
N LEU A 40 -22.77 4.02 10.02
CA LEU A 40 -21.62 3.48 10.76
C LEU A 40 -20.84 2.39 10.00
N ASP A 41 -21.53 1.55 9.20
CA ASP A 41 -20.88 0.47 8.43
C ASP A 41 -19.76 0.98 7.49
N PRO A 42 -19.92 2.08 6.73
CA PRO A 42 -18.84 2.65 5.92
C PRO A 42 -17.65 3.13 6.77
N VAL A 43 -17.90 3.75 7.93
CA VAL A 43 -16.83 4.20 8.84
C VAL A 43 -16.05 3.01 9.40
N ALA A 44 -16.72 1.94 9.80
CA ALA A 44 -16.07 0.70 10.26
C ALA A 44 -15.21 0.05 9.17
N THR A 45 -15.68 0.06 7.92
CA THR A 45 -14.91 -0.46 6.77
C THR A 45 -13.64 0.36 6.56
N GLN A 46 -13.73 1.69 6.53
CA GLN A 46 -12.58 2.58 6.36
C GLN A 46 -11.57 2.49 7.50
N MET A 47 -12.03 2.35 8.75
CA MET A 47 -11.14 2.10 9.89
C MET A 47 -10.36 0.79 9.73
N THR A 48 -10.97 -0.23 9.15
CA THR A 48 -10.29 -1.50 8.85
C THR A 48 -9.26 -1.34 7.74
N GLU A 49 -9.58 -0.63 6.67
CA GLU A 49 -8.66 -0.34 5.58
C GLU A 49 -7.46 0.51 6.04
N LEU A 50 -7.71 1.54 6.84
CA LEU A 50 -6.67 2.37 7.46
C LEU A 50 -5.73 1.53 8.35
N ARG A 51 -6.29 0.64 9.18
CA ARG A 51 -5.52 -0.27 10.02
C ARG A 51 -4.64 -1.19 9.18
N ASN A 52 -5.17 -1.76 8.08
CA ASN A 52 -4.42 -2.63 7.19
C ASN A 52 -3.28 -1.86 6.48
N ALA A 53 -3.52 -0.63 6.05
CA ALA A 53 -2.50 0.23 5.44
C ALA A 53 -1.38 0.56 6.44
N VAL A 54 -1.70 0.91 7.68
CA VAL A 54 -0.72 1.16 8.77
C VAL A 54 0.08 -0.09 9.10
N THR A 55 -0.56 -1.26 9.16
CA THR A 55 0.13 -2.54 9.42
C THR A 55 1.11 -2.90 8.29
N SER A 56 0.73 -2.67 7.04
CA SER A 56 1.62 -2.86 5.88
C SER A 56 2.83 -1.93 5.91
N LEU A 57 2.64 -0.66 6.29
CA LEU A 57 3.74 0.28 6.51
C LEU A 57 4.71 -0.21 7.58
N GLN A 58 4.18 -0.69 8.70
CA GLN A 58 4.98 -1.15 9.84
C GLN A 58 5.78 -2.42 9.50
N SER A 59 5.20 -3.38 8.77
CA SER A 59 5.90 -4.60 8.33
C SER A 59 7.02 -4.28 7.32
N ASN A 60 6.79 -3.38 6.38
CA ASN A 60 7.80 -2.92 5.42
C ASN A 60 8.97 -2.21 6.11
N TYR A 61 8.73 -1.45 7.18
CA TYR A 61 9.77 -0.79 7.97
C TYR A 61 10.63 -1.79 8.75
N THR A 62 10.03 -2.83 9.34
CA THR A 62 10.72 -3.83 10.18
C THR A 62 11.63 -4.75 9.36
N ASN A 63 11.21 -5.12 8.13
CA ASN A 63 12.00 -5.97 7.23
C ASN A 63 13.31 -5.30 6.75
N THR A 64 13.43 -3.98 6.87
CA THR A 64 14.60 -3.23 6.40
C THR A 64 15.82 -3.34 7.33
N VAL A 65 15.64 -3.64 8.61
CA VAL A 65 16.71 -3.61 9.64
C VAL A 65 17.54 -4.91 9.64
N GLY A 66 16.99 -6.06 9.22
CA GLY A 66 17.66 -7.38 9.28
C GLY A 66 18.60 -7.71 8.11
N VAL A 67 18.65 -6.87 7.07
CA VAL A 67 19.28 -7.22 5.78
C VAL A 67 20.83 -7.10 5.78
N THR A 68 21.42 -6.28 6.63
CA THR A 68 22.86 -5.91 6.52
C THR A 68 23.83 -7.05 6.87
N GLU A 69 23.53 -7.89 7.84
CA GLU A 69 24.41 -9.02 8.22
C GLU A 69 24.33 -10.19 7.23
N THR A 70 23.16 -10.42 6.64
CA THR A 70 22.95 -11.48 5.66
C THR A 70 23.71 -11.20 4.36
N ILE A 71 23.77 -9.94 3.94
CA ILE A 71 24.46 -9.50 2.71
C ILE A 71 25.96 -9.80 2.76
N SER A 72 26.64 -9.56 3.88
CA SER A 72 28.09 -9.80 3.99
C SER A 72 28.43 -11.28 3.80
N LYS A 73 27.69 -12.20 4.43
CA LYS A 73 27.88 -13.64 4.27
C LYS A 73 27.59 -14.14 2.86
N GLN A 74 26.62 -13.53 2.19
CA GLN A 74 26.26 -13.91 0.83
C GLN A 74 27.27 -13.43 -0.21
N ILE A 75 27.89 -12.26 -0.01
CA ILE A 75 29.02 -11.78 -0.83
C ILE A 75 30.20 -12.74 -0.75
N ASP A 76 30.53 -13.22 0.43
CA ASP A 76 31.62 -14.20 0.61
C ASP A 76 31.32 -15.52 -0.11
N THR A 77 30.12 -16.02 -0.04
CA THR A 77 29.66 -17.22 -0.75
C THR A 77 29.74 -17.03 -2.27
N LEU A 78 29.34 -15.87 -2.77
CA LEU A 78 29.38 -15.54 -4.20
C LEU A 78 30.83 -15.54 -4.73
N ASN A 79 31.79 -14.98 -3.96
CA ASN A 79 33.19 -14.93 -4.31
C ASN A 79 33.85 -16.34 -4.28
N GLN A 80 33.49 -17.19 -3.31
CA GLN A 80 33.98 -18.56 -3.21
C GLN A 80 33.50 -19.44 -4.37
N THR A 81 32.25 -19.30 -4.77
CA THR A 81 31.67 -20.08 -5.88
C THR A 81 32.36 -19.73 -7.21
N THR A 82 32.74 -18.47 -7.40
CA THR A 82 33.42 -17.99 -8.60
C THR A 82 34.82 -18.63 -8.74
N SER A 83 35.55 -18.81 -7.63
CA SER A 83 36.89 -19.37 -7.64
C SER A 83 36.90 -20.89 -7.91
N ALA A 84 35.88 -21.63 -7.48
CA ALA A 84 35.79 -23.08 -7.66
C ALA A 84 35.42 -23.51 -9.09
N LEU A 85 34.82 -22.62 -9.90
CA LEU A 85 34.30 -22.95 -11.23
C LEU A 85 35.26 -22.75 -12.41
N GLN A 86 36.50 -22.32 -12.17
CA GLN A 86 37.48 -22.06 -13.24
C GLN A 86 37.66 -23.23 -14.22
N SER A 87 37.62 -24.48 -13.74
CA SER A 87 37.71 -25.66 -14.59
C SER A 87 36.46 -26.00 -15.41
N ALA A 88 35.29 -25.53 -15.00
CA ALA A 88 34.02 -25.77 -15.71
C ALA A 88 33.75 -24.76 -16.83
N LEU A 89 34.43 -23.61 -16.81
CA LEU A 89 34.19 -22.48 -17.75
C LEU A 89 34.94 -22.63 -19.09
N LYS A 90 35.33 -23.88 -19.49
CA LYS A 90 36.07 -24.11 -20.75
C LYS A 90 35.21 -23.89 -22.01
N SER A 91 33.90 -24.02 -21.95
CA SER A 91 33.03 -23.77 -23.12
C SER A 91 32.37 -22.38 -23.08
N THR A 92 32.24 -21.74 -24.25
CA THR A 92 31.64 -20.43 -24.39
C THR A 92 30.15 -20.43 -23.95
N SER A 93 29.45 -21.55 -24.21
CA SER A 93 28.04 -21.71 -23.81
C SER A 93 27.90 -21.83 -22.27
N ALA A 94 28.80 -22.60 -21.61
CA ALA A 94 28.79 -22.72 -20.15
C ALA A 94 29.08 -21.37 -19.48
N ARG A 95 30.02 -20.58 -20.04
CA ARG A 95 30.32 -19.22 -19.55
C ARG A 95 29.13 -18.28 -19.64
N GLY A 96 28.37 -18.32 -20.76
CA GLY A 96 27.18 -17.53 -20.94
C GLY A 96 26.11 -17.87 -19.89
N ALA A 97 25.74 -19.15 -19.80
CA ALA A 97 24.74 -19.62 -18.82
C ALA A 97 25.13 -19.32 -17.37
N TRP A 98 26.43 -19.46 -17.04
CA TRP A 98 26.93 -19.10 -15.72
C TRP A 98 26.85 -17.59 -15.45
N GLY A 99 27.17 -16.73 -16.42
CA GLY A 99 27.05 -15.28 -16.30
C GLY A 99 25.61 -14.83 -16.05
N GLU A 100 24.66 -15.40 -16.80
CA GLU A 100 23.23 -15.16 -16.62
C GLU A 100 22.74 -15.62 -15.23
N GLN A 101 23.20 -16.81 -14.77
CA GLN A 101 22.87 -17.30 -13.44
C GLN A 101 23.43 -16.39 -12.32
N GLN A 102 24.67 -15.92 -12.46
CA GLN A 102 25.26 -14.98 -11.50
C GLN A 102 24.51 -13.64 -11.49
N LEU A 103 24.10 -13.13 -12.64
CA LEU A 103 23.26 -11.94 -12.71
C LEU A 103 21.94 -12.13 -11.96
N ARG A 104 21.27 -13.27 -12.18
CA ARG A 104 20.02 -13.62 -11.48
C ARG A 104 20.22 -13.69 -9.97
N ASN A 105 21.29 -14.34 -9.50
CA ASN A 105 21.64 -14.44 -8.10
C ASN A 105 21.82 -13.05 -7.45
N VAL A 106 22.53 -12.13 -8.11
CA VAL A 106 22.75 -10.77 -7.61
C VAL A 106 21.43 -10.00 -7.52
N ILE A 107 20.56 -10.12 -8.52
CA ILE A 107 19.24 -9.46 -8.53
C ILE A 107 18.34 -10.03 -7.42
N GLU A 108 18.38 -11.35 -7.20
CA GLU A 108 17.66 -12.01 -6.12
C GLU A 108 18.16 -11.56 -4.74
N LEU A 109 19.48 -11.50 -4.53
CA LEU A 109 20.12 -11.01 -3.31
C LEU A 109 19.74 -9.57 -2.98
N ALA A 110 19.58 -8.74 -4.01
CA ALA A 110 19.12 -7.36 -3.86
C ALA A 110 17.62 -7.26 -3.54
N GLY A 111 16.86 -8.38 -3.57
CA GLY A 111 15.39 -8.38 -3.42
C GLY A 111 14.66 -7.74 -4.60
N MET A 112 15.32 -7.67 -5.77
CA MET A 112 14.83 -6.96 -6.95
C MET A 112 14.10 -7.84 -7.96
N LEU A 113 13.91 -9.14 -7.69
CA LEU A 113 13.19 -10.06 -8.58
C LEU A 113 11.79 -9.56 -8.99
N PRO A 114 10.97 -8.99 -8.08
CA PRO A 114 9.65 -8.48 -8.46
C PRO A 114 9.68 -7.27 -9.42
N TYR A 115 10.83 -6.61 -9.50
CA TYR A 115 11.06 -5.40 -10.32
C TYR A 115 11.98 -5.65 -11.49
N CYS A 116 12.22 -6.93 -11.85
CA CYS A 116 13.14 -7.32 -12.92
C CYS A 116 12.44 -8.17 -13.96
N ASP A 117 12.60 -7.80 -15.23
CA ASP A 117 12.21 -8.62 -16.37
C ASP A 117 13.48 -9.27 -16.94
N PHE A 118 13.56 -10.61 -16.90
CA PHE A 118 14.61 -11.39 -17.54
C PHE A 118 14.16 -11.79 -18.95
N PHE A 119 15.06 -11.62 -19.92
CA PHE A 119 14.82 -12.04 -21.30
C PHE A 119 15.69 -13.28 -21.58
N GLU A 120 15.10 -14.46 -21.56
CA GLU A 120 15.79 -15.69 -21.95
C GLU A 120 16.11 -15.63 -23.45
N GLN A 121 17.32 -16.09 -23.83
CA GLN A 121 17.72 -16.20 -25.21
C GLN A 121 16.94 -17.35 -25.89
N THR A 122 15.67 -17.13 -26.20
CA THR A 122 14.94 -18.01 -27.10
C THR A 122 15.52 -17.84 -28.49
N THR A 123 16.09 -18.91 -29.05
CA THR A 123 16.48 -19.02 -30.47
C THR A 123 15.24 -18.87 -31.34
N VAL A 124 14.85 -17.63 -31.62
CA VAL A 124 13.83 -17.34 -32.62
C VAL A 124 14.54 -17.28 -33.97
N THR A 125 14.38 -18.35 -34.76
CA THR A 125 14.65 -18.35 -36.19
C THR A 125 13.65 -17.44 -36.90
N GLY A 126 13.89 -16.14 -36.88
CA GLY A 126 13.08 -15.12 -37.53
C GLY A 126 13.90 -13.85 -37.74
N ASN A 127 13.65 -13.15 -38.84
CA ASN A 127 14.39 -11.98 -39.33
C ASN A 127 14.26 -10.74 -38.49
N ASP A 128 13.66 -10.81 -37.29
CA ASP A 128 13.51 -9.70 -36.35
C ASP A 128 14.62 -9.75 -35.28
N ARG A 129 15.79 -9.18 -35.64
CA ARG A 129 16.91 -8.97 -34.73
C ARG A 129 16.64 -7.82 -33.75
N THR A 130 15.56 -7.88 -32.99
CA THR A 130 15.42 -7.07 -31.78
C THR A 130 16.49 -7.54 -30.80
N GLN A 131 17.53 -6.75 -30.64
CA GLN A 131 18.60 -7.03 -29.66
C GLN A 131 17.99 -6.91 -28.28
N ARG A 132 17.81 -8.03 -27.58
CA ARG A 132 17.24 -8.06 -26.23
C ARG A 132 18.35 -8.03 -25.20
N PRO A 133 18.23 -7.21 -24.16
CA PRO A 133 19.13 -7.26 -23.01
C PRO A 133 18.89 -8.53 -22.18
N ASP A 134 19.83 -8.92 -21.31
CA ASP A 134 19.67 -10.09 -20.45
C ASP A 134 18.69 -9.80 -19.29
N ALA A 135 18.68 -8.57 -18.76
CA ALA A 135 17.74 -8.13 -17.73
C ALA A 135 17.38 -6.65 -17.86
N VAL A 136 16.15 -6.30 -17.45
CA VAL A 136 15.70 -4.91 -17.32
C VAL A 136 15.16 -4.73 -15.90
N ILE A 137 15.74 -3.81 -15.15
CA ILE A 137 15.32 -3.44 -13.80
C ILE A 137 14.39 -2.24 -13.88
N LYS A 138 13.19 -2.35 -13.32
CA LYS A 138 12.23 -1.25 -13.21
C LYS A 138 12.61 -0.31 -12.07
N LEU A 139 12.48 1.00 -12.30
CA LEU A 139 12.69 2.05 -11.32
C LEU A 139 11.36 2.61 -10.80
N PRO A 140 11.31 3.22 -9.60
CA PRO A 140 10.06 3.74 -9.01
C PRO A 140 9.35 4.81 -9.83
N ASN A 141 10.07 5.53 -10.70
CA ASN A 141 9.56 6.62 -11.54
C ASN A 141 9.21 6.18 -12.96
N GLU A 142 8.83 4.90 -13.14
CA GLU A 142 8.57 4.28 -14.46
C GLU A 142 9.80 4.23 -15.39
N GLY A 143 10.99 4.56 -14.87
CA GLY A 143 12.25 4.37 -15.58
C GLY A 143 12.69 2.92 -15.54
N CYS A 144 13.74 2.62 -16.29
CA CYS A 144 14.37 1.29 -16.24
C CYS A 144 15.88 1.36 -16.36
N VAL A 145 16.56 0.31 -15.89
CA VAL A 145 18.00 0.10 -16.08
C VAL A 145 18.20 -1.19 -16.85
N VAL A 146 18.92 -1.10 -17.95
CA VAL A 146 19.24 -2.25 -18.79
C VAL A 146 20.54 -2.86 -18.35
N ILE A 147 20.58 -4.21 -18.22
CA ILE A 147 21.77 -4.97 -17.84
C ILE A 147 22.03 -6.02 -18.93
N ASP A 148 23.28 -6.07 -19.41
CA ASP A 148 23.78 -7.07 -20.37
C ASP A 148 24.97 -7.80 -19.71
N SER A 149 24.85 -9.11 -19.60
CA SER A 149 25.88 -9.98 -19.02
C SER A 149 26.73 -10.58 -20.13
N LYS A 150 27.92 -10.01 -20.35
CA LYS A 150 28.79 -10.53 -21.37
C LYS A 150 30.25 -10.50 -20.93
N THR A 151 30.90 -11.66 -20.97
CA THR A 151 32.23 -11.75 -20.41
C THR A 151 33.18 -12.47 -21.33
N PRO A 152 34.07 -11.72 -22.00
CA PRO A 152 35.13 -12.31 -22.79
C PRO A 152 36.24 -12.82 -21.85
N LEU A 153 36.17 -14.07 -21.40
CA LEU A 153 37.12 -14.65 -20.46
C LEU A 153 38.27 -15.42 -21.11
N ASP A 154 38.34 -15.53 -22.46
CA ASP A 154 39.29 -16.39 -23.13
C ASP A 154 40.74 -16.03 -22.78
N SER A 155 41.16 -14.77 -22.90
CA SER A 155 42.52 -14.32 -22.57
C SER A 155 42.77 -14.37 -21.05
N TYR A 156 41.76 -14.11 -20.22
CA TYR A 156 41.87 -14.25 -18.76
C TYR A 156 42.18 -15.69 -18.34
N LEU A 157 41.41 -16.67 -18.83
CA LEU A 157 41.62 -18.08 -18.49
C LEU A 157 43.00 -18.57 -18.93
N LYS A 158 43.47 -18.22 -20.13
CA LYS A 158 44.82 -18.50 -20.60
C LYS A 158 45.89 -17.87 -19.70
N ALA A 159 45.64 -16.63 -19.20
CA ALA A 159 46.57 -15.98 -18.28
C ALA A 159 46.68 -16.71 -16.93
N GLN A 160 45.65 -17.42 -16.50
CA GLN A 160 45.68 -18.22 -15.28
C GLN A 160 46.37 -19.58 -15.48
N GLU A 161 46.42 -20.10 -16.71
CA GLU A 161 47.04 -21.39 -17.03
C GLU A 161 48.54 -21.25 -17.29
N THR A 162 49.06 -20.06 -17.62
CA THR A 162 50.49 -19.86 -17.92
C THR A 162 51.32 -19.56 -16.70
N SER A 163 52.52 -20.16 -16.65
CA SER A 163 53.53 -19.86 -15.64
C SER A 163 54.52 -18.75 -16.07
N ASP A 164 54.48 -18.32 -17.33
CA ASP A 164 55.34 -17.25 -17.85
C ASP A 164 54.76 -15.88 -17.46
N PRO A 165 55.46 -15.07 -16.64
CA PRO A 165 54.99 -13.78 -16.19
C PRO A 165 54.75 -12.78 -17.35
N THR A 166 55.59 -12.84 -18.39
CA THR A 166 55.48 -11.92 -19.54
C THR A 166 54.24 -12.23 -20.37
N LEU A 167 54.03 -13.51 -20.68
CA LEU A 167 52.86 -13.97 -21.39
C LEU A 167 51.59 -13.70 -20.60
N ARG A 168 51.62 -13.90 -19.28
CA ARG A 168 50.49 -13.60 -18.38
C ARG A 168 50.13 -12.13 -18.46
N GLN A 169 51.07 -11.21 -18.39
CA GLN A 169 50.83 -9.76 -18.48
C GLN A 169 50.22 -9.39 -19.83
N GLN A 170 50.71 -9.97 -20.93
CA GLN A 170 50.15 -9.77 -22.25
C GLN A 170 48.72 -10.21 -22.33
N LEU A 171 48.37 -11.41 -21.85
CA LEU A 171 47.05 -11.99 -21.87
C LEU A 171 46.04 -11.18 -21.00
N LEU A 172 46.47 -10.64 -19.85
CA LEU A 172 45.65 -9.74 -19.04
C LEU A 172 45.40 -8.40 -19.74
N SER A 173 46.39 -7.89 -20.49
CA SER A 173 46.19 -6.69 -21.33
C SER A 173 45.19 -6.97 -22.47
N GLU A 174 45.24 -8.12 -23.10
CA GLU A 174 44.25 -8.56 -24.09
C GLU A 174 42.87 -8.70 -23.50
N HIS A 175 42.74 -9.21 -22.27
CA HIS A 175 41.49 -9.29 -21.55
C HIS A 175 40.87 -7.88 -21.31
N ALA A 176 41.66 -6.92 -20.82
CA ALA A 176 41.21 -5.55 -20.63
C ALA A 176 40.71 -4.90 -21.94
N LYS A 177 41.47 -5.11 -23.05
CA LYS A 177 41.07 -4.62 -24.39
C LYS A 177 39.77 -5.28 -24.87
N ALA A 178 39.58 -6.58 -24.60
CA ALA A 178 38.36 -7.28 -24.94
C ALA A 178 37.14 -6.72 -24.18
N LEU A 179 37.29 -6.41 -22.88
CA LEU A 179 36.26 -5.75 -22.11
C LEU A 179 35.92 -4.36 -22.67
N ALA A 180 36.92 -3.53 -22.98
CA ALA A 180 36.71 -2.22 -23.60
C ALA A 180 35.99 -2.34 -24.95
N GLY A 181 36.35 -3.33 -25.78
CA GLY A 181 35.67 -3.61 -27.04
C GLY A 181 34.21 -3.99 -26.86
N HIS A 182 33.90 -4.83 -25.86
CA HIS A 182 32.51 -5.18 -25.53
C HIS A 182 31.70 -4.01 -25.03
N ALA A 183 32.28 -3.14 -24.18
CA ALA A 183 31.63 -1.92 -23.73
C ALA A 183 31.22 -1.03 -24.92
N LYS A 184 32.12 -0.90 -25.92
CA LYS A 184 31.82 -0.16 -27.14
C LYS A 184 30.69 -0.78 -27.96
N VAL A 185 30.71 -2.11 -28.19
CA VAL A 185 29.66 -2.83 -28.89
C VAL A 185 28.32 -2.70 -28.14
N LEU A 186 28.34 -2.69 -26.82
CA LEU A 186 27.15 -2.51 -26.00
C LEU A 186 26.58 -1.09 -26.12
N ALA A 187 27.44 -0.10 -26.15
CA ALA A 187 27.05 1.30 -26.40
C ALA A 187 26.37 1.46 -27.77
N ASP A 188 26.88 0.80 -28.79
CA ASP A 188 26.34 0.86 -30.17
C ASP A 188 24.93 0.24 -30.28
N LYS A 189 24.52 -0.62 -29.34
CA LYS A 189 23.15 -1.18 -29.28
C LYS A 189 22.09 -0.15 -28.87
N LYS A 190 22.48 0.96 -28.24
CA LYS A 190 21.61 2.08 -27.86
C LYS A 190 20.31 1.65 -27.19
N TYR A 191 20.37 0.77 -26.22
CA TYR A 191 19.16 0.25 -25.52
C TYR A 191 18.28 1.37 -24.93
N TRP A 192 18.86 2.52 -24.56
CA TRP A 192 18.11 3.68 -24.08
C TRP A 192 17.14 4.27 -25.13
N GLU A 193 17.33 4.01 -26.44
CA GLU A 193 16.41 4.43 -27.48
C GLU A 193 15.19 3.50 -27.59
N GLN A 194 15.21 2.33 -26.95
CA GLN A 194 14.16 1.29 -27.03
C GLN A 194 13.14 1.38 -25.89
N PHE A 195 13.41 2.18 -24.87
CA PHE A 195 12.57 2.32 -23.68
C PHE A 195 12.26 3.80 -23.42
N ASP A 196 10.98 4.16 -23.31
CA ASP A 196 10.50 5.55 -23.19
C ASP A 196 11.12 6.34 -22.03
N ARG A 197 11.58 5.67 -20.97
CA ARG A 197 12.18 6.27 -19.76
C ARG A 197 13.43 5.53 -19.31
N SER A 198 14.25 5.11 -20.24
CA SER A 198 15.53 4.47 -19.92
C SER A 198 16.54 5.55 -19.48
N PRO A 199 17.35 5.27 -18.44
CA PRO A 199 18.51 6.10 -18.17
C PRO A 199 19.49 6.03 -19.36
N GLU A 200 20.29 7.06 -19.50
CA GLU A 200 21.27 7.18 -20.60
C GLU A 200 22.43 6.18 -20.52
N TYR A 201 22.36 5.20 -19.59
CA TYR A 201 23.42 4.24 -19.33
C TYR A 201 22.91 2.80 -19.40
N VAL A 202 23.79 1.91 -19.86
CA VAL A 202 23.59 0.44 -19.82
C VAL A 202 24.62 -0.16 -18.87
N ILE A 203 24.24 -1.12 -18.07
CA ILE A 203 25.17 -1.84 -17.18
C ILE A 203 25.71 -3.06 -17.92
N MET A 204 27.05 -3.10 -18.07
CA MET A 204 27.79 -4.29 -18.50
C MET A 204 28.17 -5.10 -17.25
N PHE A 205 27.49 -6.21 -17.03
CA PHE A 205 27.75 -7.07 -15.89
C PHE A 205 28.89 -8.06 -16.18
N ILE A 206 29.90 -8.07 -15.30
CA ILE A 206 31.03 -8.99 -15.31
C ILE A 206 30.85 -9.96 -14.13
N PRO A 207 30.66 -11.27 -14.34
CA PRO A 207 30.18 -12.19 -13.29
C PRO A 207 31.27 -12.62 -12.29
N GLY A 208 32.34 -11.86 -12.12
CA GLY A 208 33.40 -12.15 -11.13
C GLY A 208 34.26 -10.94 -10.82
N GLU A 209 34.58 -10.76 -9.55
CA GLU A 209 35.36 -9.62 -9.04
C GLU A 209 36.81 -9.63 -9.61
N SER A 210 37.45 -10.81 -9.64
CA SER A 210 38.82 -10.96 -10.13
C SER A 210 38.95 -10.57 -11.60
N PHE A 211 37.95 -10.83 -12.42
CA PHE A 211 37.96 -10.51 -13.86
C PHE A 211 38.06 -9.01 -14.09
N LEU A 212 37.24 -8.24 -13.35
CA LEU A 212 37.30 -6.79 -13.42
C LEU A 212 38.57 -6.24 -12.77
N ALA A 213 38.95 -6.75 -11.60
CA ALA A 213 40.12 -6.25 -10.88
C ALA A 213 41.43 -6.43 -11.70
N ASP A 214 41.62 -7.58 -12.35
CA ASP A 214 42.83 -7.82 -13.17
C ASP A 214 42.83 -7.01 -14.46
N ALA A 215 41.67 -6.78 -15.06
CA ALA A 215 41.51 -5.87 -16.20
C ALA A 215 41.90 -4.43 -15.82
N LEU A 216 41.43 -3.92 -14.67
CA LEU A 216 41.75 -2.58 -14.19
C LEU A 216 43.20 -2.40 -13.79
N ARG A 217 43.88 -3.45 -13.32
CA ARG A 217 45.34 -3.45 -13.11
C ARG A 217 46.12 -3.30 -14.42
N SER A 218 45.57 -3.86 -15.51
CA SER A 218 46.20 -3.79 -16.83
C SER A 218 45.84 -2.49 -17.59
N ASP A 219 44.63 -1.96 -17.38
CA ASP A 219 44.17 -0.71 -17.98
C ASP A 219 43.28 0.05 -16.98
N SER A 220 43.87 1.00 -16.26
CA SER A 220 43.17 1.83 -15.29
C SER A 220 42.15 2.80 -15.91
N SER A 221 42.22 3.04 -17.23
CA SER A 221 41.28 3.92 -17.93
C SER A 221 39.97 3.24 -18.36
N LEU A 222 39.90 1.89 -18.22
CA LEU A 222 38.79 1.06 -18.71
C LEU A 222 37.40 1.59 -18.27
N LEU A 223 37.26 1.90 -16.97
CA LEU A 223 35.97 2.40 -16.44
C LEU A 223 35.60 3.77 -17.02
N GLU A 224 36.59 4.68 -17.12
CA GLU A 224 36.35 6.03 -17.66
C GLU A 224 35.96 5.96 -19.13
N VAL A 225 36.63 5.14 -19.93
CA VAL A 225 36.35 4.97 -21.36
C VAL A 225 34.94 4.36 -21.54
N ALA A 226 34.57 3.37 -20.75
CA ALA A 226 33.24 2.78 -20.79
C ALA A 226 32.14 3.82 -20.40
N MET A 227 32.37 4.59 -19.34
CA MET A 227 31.43 5.64 -18.89
C MET A 227 31.22 6.73 -19.95
N ARG A 228 32.28 7.15 -20.64
CA ARG A 228 32.16 8.10 -21.77
C ARG A 228 31.29 7.55 -22.91
N SER A 229 31.23 6.21 -23.03
CA SER A 229 30.40 5.51 -23.99
C SER A 229 28.99 5.14 -23.41
N ARG A 230 28.61 5.70 -22.25
CA ARG A 230 27.35 5.43 -21.55
C ARG A 230 27.20 3.96 -21.09
N VAL A 231 28.32 3.30 -20.80
CA VAL A 231 28.34 1.93 -20.25
C VAL A 231 28.95 1.95 -18.86
N LEU A 232 28.22 1.44 -17.88
CA LEU A 232 28.69 1.21 -16.53
C LEU A 232 29.15 -0.25 -16.41
N ILE A 233 30.43 -0.47 -16.14
CA ILE A 233 30.95 -1.82 -15.89
C ILE A 233 30.73 -2.15 -14.41
N ALA A 234 30.05 -3.25 -14.11
CA ALA A 234 29.74 -3.67 -12.76
C ALA A 234 30.13 -5.13 -12.52
N SER A 235 30.87 -5.39 -11.44
CA SER A 235 31.07 -6.69 -10.84
C SER A 235 29.87 -7.08 -9.96
N PRO A 236 29.79 -8.32 -9.44
CA PRO A 236 28.71 -8.75 -8.58
C PRO A 236 28.49 -7.83 -7.36
N VAL A 237 29.56 -7.44 -6.67
CA VAL A 237 29.47 -6.55 -5.49
C VAL A 237 29.00 -5.15 -5.88
N ASN A 238 29.55 -4.60 -6.95
CA ASN A 238 29.15 -3.27 -7.42
C ASN A 238 27.71 -3.25 -7.92
N LEU A 239 27.29 -4.28 -8.67
CA LEU A 239 25.91 -4.40 -9.11
C LEU A 239 24.96 -4.56 -7.92
N LEU A 240 25.29 -5.40 -6.94
CA LEU A 240 24.51 -5.56 -5.73
C LEU A 240 24.33 -4.22 -5.00
N ALA A 241 25.40 -3.44 -4.84
CA ALA A 241 25.32 -2.12 -4.19
C ALA A 241 24.40 -1.15 -4.95
N LEU A 242 24.48 -1.13 -6.29
CA LEU A 242 23.58 -0.32 -7.13
C LEU A 242 22.11 -0.77 -6.99
N LEU A 243 21.86 -2.08 -7.05
CA LEU A 243 20.51 -2.62 -6.93
C LEU A 243 19.91 -2.41 -5.54
N LEU A 244 20.71 -2.49 -4.48
CA LEU A 244 20.26 -2.15 -3.12
C LEU A 244 19.88 -0.67 -3.00
N ALA A 245 20.60 0.24 -3.67
CA ALA A 245 20.22 1.65 -3.72
C ALA A 245 18.87 1.84 -4.45
N VAL A 246 18.65 1.11 -5.56
CA VAL A 246 17.36 1.11 -6.28
C VAL A 246 16.26 0.51 -5.41
N ALA A 247 16.51 -0.60 -4.71
CA ALA A 247 15.55 -1.22 -3.78
C ALA A 247 15.13 -0.25 -2.66
N LYS A 248 16.06 0.54 -2.13
CA LYS A 248 15.76 1.62 -1.18
C LYS A 248 14.88 2.71 -1.79
N GLY A 249 15.12 3.07 -3.05
CA GLY A 249 14.24 3.96 -3.81
C GLY A 249 12.82 3.43 -3.92
N TRP A 250 12.64 2.15 -4.21
CA TRP A 250 11.33 1.48 -4.23
C TRP A 250 10.63 1.51 -2.86
N GLN A 251 11.36 1.23 -1.78
CA GLN A 251 10.80 1.33 -0.42
C GLN A 251 10.31 2.75 -0.10
N ALA A 252 11.12 3.76 -0.42
CA ALA A 252 10.74 5.16 -0.21
C ALA A 252 9.51 5.54 -1.03
N PHE A 253 9.43 5.09 -2.28
CA PHE A 253 8.28 5.32 -3.15
C PHE A 253 7.01 4.67 -2.60
N GLN A 254 7.06 3.41 -2.18
CA GLN A 254 5.93 2.70 -1.57
C GLN A 254 5.46 3.38 -0.28
N ILE A 255 6.39 3.83 0.57
CA ILE A 255 6.06 4.57 1.80
C ILE A 255 5.31 5.86 1.45
N ALA A 256 5.78 6.63 0.47
CA ALA A 256 5.12 7.86 0.03
C ALA A 256 3.71 7.59 -0.54
N GLU A 257 3.55 6.57 -1.38
CA GLU A 257 2.26 6.15 -1.93
C GLU A 257 1.27 5.72 -0.83
N HIS A 258 1.74 4.93 0.14
CA HIS A 258 0.91 4.53 1.27
C HIS A 258 0.54 5.71 2.17
N ALA A 259 1.46 6.64 2.42
CA ALA A 259 1.17 7.84 3.21
C ALA A 259 0.09 8.71 2.53
N GLU A 260 0.13 8.85 1.21
CA GLU A 260 -0.90 9.56 0.44
C GLU A 260 -2.26 8.87 0.52
N LYS A 261 -2.31 7.53 0.38
CA LYS A 261 -3.53 6.74 0.55
C LYS A 261 -4.10 6.88 1.97
N ILE A 262 -3.25 6.83 3.00
CA ILE A 262 -3.67 7.02 4.39
C ILE A 262 -4.25 8.42 4.61
N ALA A 263 -3.63 9.46 4.06
CA ALA A 263 -4.12 10.82 4.14
C ALA A 263 -5.48 11.00 3.42
N ALA A 264 -5.66 10.33 2.28
CA ALA A 264 -6.95 10.32 1.55
C ALA A 264 -8.06 9.63 2.35
N LEU A 265 -7.79 8.43 2.88
CA LEU A 265 -8.72 7.69 3.74
C LEU A 265 -9.05 8.47 5.02
N GLY A 266 -8.06 9.17 5.60
CA GLY A 266 -8.27 10.04 6.77
C GLY A 266 -9.22 11.19 6.49
N ARG A 267 -9.09 11.87 5.34
CA ARG A 267 -10.03 12.93 4.92
C ARG A 267 -11.45 12.38 4.71
N GLU A 268 -11.57 11.27 4.00
CA GLU A 268 -12.87 10.64 3.75
C GLU A 268 -13.55 10.19 5.06
N LEU A 269 -12.77 9.64 6.00
CA LEU A 269 -13.27 9.27 7.34
C LEU A 269 -13.79 10.49 8.09
N TYR A 270 -13.05 11.61 8.06
CA TYR A 270 -13.43 12.85 8.72
C TYR A 270 -14.78 13.38 8.19
N GLU A 271 -14.95 13.43 6.86
CA GLU A 271 -16.20 13.88 6.22
C GLU A 271 -17.40 12.99 6.60
N ARG A 272 -17.19 11.66 6.70
CA ARG A 272 -18.25 10.73 7.10
C ARG A 272 -18.62 10.87 8.58
N VAL A 273 -17.63 11.07 9.44
CA VAL A 273 -17.88 11.32 10.87
C VAL A 273 -18.66 12.61 11.04
N ASP A 274 -18.33 13.67 10.32
CA ASP A 274 -19.05 14.94 10.33
C ASP A 274 -20.53 14.76 9.96
N THR A 275 -20.80 14.02 8.88
CA THR A 275 -22.17 13.67 8.46
C THR A 275 -22.95 12.90 9.55
N VAL A 276 -22.27 12.01 10.29
CA VAL A 276 -22.88 11.28 11.41
C VAL A 276 -23.21 12.23 12.55
N LEU A 277 -22.29 13.14 12.89
CA LEU A 277 -22.51 14.14 13.95
C LEU A 277 -23.68 15.06 13.63
N GLU A 278 -23.81 15.55 12.41
CA GLU A 278 -24.98 16.33 11.96
C GLU A 278 -26.29 15.55 12.13
N SER A 279 -26.28 14.25 11.80
CA SER A 279 -27.46 13.40 11.93
C SER A 279 -27.85 13.17 13.41
N VAL A 280 -26.86 13.01 14.29
CA VAL A 280 -27.06 12.90 15.74
C VAL A 280 -27.66 14.21 16.29
N GLU A 281 -27.14 15.36 15.90
CA GLU A 281 -27.65 16.68 16.31
C GLU A 281 -29.12 16.88 15.85
N LYS A 282 -29.39 16.55 14.59
CA LYS A 282 -30.76 16.62 14.06
C LYS A 282 -31.74 15.72 14.82
N THR A 283 -31.29 14.52 15.18
CA THR A 283 -32.09 13.59 16.00
C THR A 283 -32.34 14.17 17.40
N GLY A 284 -31.29 14.75 18.01
CA GLY A 284 -31.44 15.43 19.32
C GLY A 284 -32.49 16.55 19.30
N ARG A 285 -32.44 17.42 18.29
CA ARG A 285 -33.45 18.47 18.10
C ARG A 285 -34.87 17.92 17.89
N GLY A 286 -34.96 16.78 17.15
CA GLY A 286 -36.24 16.09 16.97
C GLY A 286 -36.82 15.54 18.28
N LEU A 287 -35.99 14.98 19.14
CA LEU A 287 -36.39 14.48 20.46
C LEU A 287 -36.85 15.63 21.37
N GLU A 288 -36.12 16.74 21.41
CA GLU A 288 -36.50 17.94 22.18
C GLU A 288 -37.88 18.49 21.77
N THR A 289 -38.12 18.55 20.44
CA THR A 289 -39.40 18.93 19.88
C THR A 289 -40.51 17.97 20.31
N ALA A 290 -40.23 16.65 20.28
CA ALA A 290 -41.20 15.64 20.69
C ALA A 290 -41.51 15.71 22.19
N ILE A 291 -40.49 15.91 23.04
CA ILE A 291 -40.67 16.10 24.50
C ILE A 291 -41.53 17.36 24.78
N THR A 292 -41.23 18.46 24.11
CA THR A 292 -41.99 19.70 24.26
C THR A 292 -43.45 19.52 23.86
N ALA A 293 -43.73 18.84 22.75
CA ALA A 293 -45.07 18.54 22.28
C ALA A 293 -45.83 17.63 23.26
N TYR A 294 -45.14 16.60 23.79
CA TYR A 294 -45.68 15.69 24.80
C TYR A 294 -46.07 16.44 26.07
N ASN A 295 -45.16 17.24 26.65
CA ASN A 295 -45.42 18.01 27.87
C ASN A 295 -46.57 19.01 27.67
N LYS A 296 -46.67 19.65 26.48
CA LYS A 296 -47.80 20.52 26.13
C LYS A 296 -49.12 19.76 26.10
N MET A 297 -49.11 18.52 25.58
CA MET A 297 -50.29 17.64 25.55
C MET A 297 -50.71 17.25 26.97
N VAL A 298 -49.77 16.81 27.80
CA VAL A 298 -50.01 16.46 29.22
C VAL A 298 -50.62 17.65 29.96
N GLY A 299 -50.02 18.84 29.87
CA GLY A 299 -50.58 20.04 30.51
C GLY A 299 -51.99 20.42 29.99
N SER A 300 -52.29 20.16 28.70
CA SER A 300 -53.65 20.39 28.18
C SER A 300 -54.65 19.37 28.72
N ILE A 301 -54.27 18.10 28.86
CA ILE A 301 -55.08 17.05 29.48
C ILE A 301 -55.35 17.38 30.94
N GLU A 302 -54.33 17.70 31.71
CA GLU A 302 -54.43 18.05 33.12
C GLU A 302 -55.29 19.28 33.36
N GLY A 303 -54.99 20.39 32.63
CA GLY A 303 -55.65 21.67 32.84
C GLY A 303 -57.11 21.72 32.36
N ARG A 304 -57.47 20.99 31.30
CA ARG A 304 -58.77 21.07 30.67
C ARG A 304 -59.61 19.82 30.85
N MET A 305 -59.07 18.65 30.50
CA MET A 305 -59.87 17.42 30.47
C MET A 305 -60.06 16.85 31.86
N LEU A 306 -58.98 16.71 32.65
CA LEU A 306 -59.07 16.21 34.02
C LEU A 306 -59.81 17.16 34.93
N ALA A 307 -59.68 18.48 34.74
CA ALA A 307 -60.47 19.48 35.48
C ALA A 307 -61.99 19.32 35.22
N THR A 308 -62.40 18.99 33.99
CA THR A 308 -63.80 18.71 33.64
C THR A 308 -64.24 17.36 34.23
N LEU A 309 -63.43 16.32 34.15
CA LEU A 309 -63.71 14.99 34.70
C LEU A 309 -63.87 14.98 36.23
N ARG A 310 -63.08 15.81 36.96
CA ARG A 310 -63.22 16.02 38.40
C ARG A 310 -64.63 16.53 38.76
N LYS A 311 -65.23 17.47 37.98
CA LYS A 311 -66.56 17.92 38.18
C LYS A 311 -67.63 16.84 38.03
N PHE A 312 -67.42 15.85 37.14
CA PHE A 312 -68.33 14.67 37.05
C PHE A 312 -68.17 13.73 38.25
N LYS A 313 -66.95 13.58 38.80
CA LYS A 313 -66.71 12.81 40.04
C LYS A 313 -67.43 13.50 41.23
N ASP A 314 -67.29 14.84 41.34
CA ASP A 314 -67.93 15.61 42.39
C ASP A 314 -69.48 15.56 42.29
N ALA A 315 -70.00 15.43 41.09
CA ALA A 315 -71.41 15.25 40.81
C ALA A 315 -71.91 13.78 41.03
N GLY A 316 -71.07 12.88 41.48
CA GLY A 316 -71.45 11.51 41.77
C GLY A 316 -71.64 10.58 40.56
N VAL A 317 -71.18 10.98 39.40
CA VAL A 317 -71.40 10.24 38.14
C VAL A 317 -70.43 9.03 38.05
N THR A 318 -69.25 9.07 38.71
CA THR A 318 -68.26 8.00 38.72
C THR A 318 -67.45 8.02 40.02
N SER A 319 -66.99 6.82 40.47
CA SER A 319 -66.06 6.67 41.60
C SER A 319 -64.65 6.24 41.17
N SER A 320 -64.40 6.13 39.86
CA SER A 320 -63.11 5.65 39.36
C SER A 320 -62.03 6.74 39.51
N GLU A 321 -60.83 6.31 39.90
CA GLU A 321 -59.63 7.16 39.92
C GLU A 321 -58.99 7.20 38.54
N LEU A 322 -58.48 8.38 38.15
CA LEU A 322 -57.81 8.59 36.88
C LEU A 322 -56.31 8.41 37.09
N THR A 323 -55.64 7.78 36.12
CA THR A 323 -54.22 7.61 36.12
C THR A 323 -53.52 8.96 35.91
N GLU A 324 -52.54 9.27 36.75
CA GLU A 324 -51.72 10.48 36.58
C GLU A 324 -50.69 10.26 35.45
N ILE A 325 -50.53 11.25 34.60
CA ILE A 325 -49.57 11.27 33.52
C ILE A 325 -48.49 12.29 33.88
N SER A 326 -47.23 11.85 34.03
CA SER A 326 -46.11 12.70 34.40
C SER A 326 -45.49 13.38 33.16
N ASN A 327 -44.93 14.57 33.35
CA ASN A 327 -44.10 15.23 32.37
C ASN A 327 -42.75 14.51 32.21
N ILE A 328 -42.13 14.69 31.05
CA ILE A 328 -40.75 14.27 30.81
C ILE A 328 -39.82 15.46 31.05
N ASP A 329 -39.02 15.41 32.13
CA ASP A 329 -38.09 16.49 32.53
C ASP A 329 -36.68 16.31 31.96
N SER A 330 -36.41 15.17 31.29
CA SER A 330 -35.07 14.89 30.73
C SER A 330 -34.97 15.44 29.30
N ALA A 331 -33.92 16.23 29.06
CA ALA A 331 -33.52 16.67 27.72
C ALA A 331 -32.42 15.76 27.13
N PRO A 332 -32.32 15.61 25.79
CA PRO A 332 -31.21 14.91 25.16
C PRO A 332 -29.88 15.57 25.55
N ARG A 333 -28.86 14.73 25.84
CA ARG A 333 -27.52 15.23 26.11
C ARG A 333 -26.92 15.81 24.84
N GLN A 334 -26.43 17.04 24.89
CA GLN A 334 -25.71 17.66 23.77
C GLN A 334 -24.28 17.14 23.66
N ILE A 335 -23.75 17.12 22.44
CA ILE A 335 -22.34 16.83 22.20
C ILE A 335 -21.52 18.02 22.65
N SER A 336 -20.63 17.82 23.62
CA SER A 336 -19.76 18.86 24.21
C SER A 336 -18.28 18.70 23.84
N ALA A 337 -18.00 18.06 22.69
CA ALA A 337 -16.63 17.92 22.21
C ALA A 337 -16.06 19.28 21.75
N PRO A 338 -14.79 19.61 22.08
CA PRO A 338 -14.18 20.91 21.73
C PRO A 338 -14.13 21.17 20.22
N GLU A 339 -14.11 20.11 19.41
CA GLU A 339 -14.11 20.17 17.95
C GLU A 339 -15.43 20.70 17.40
N HIS A 340 -16.53 20.43 18.09
CA HIS A 340 -17.88 20.82 17.65
C HIS A 340 -18.25 22.26 18.05
N THR A 341 -17.55 22.81 19.05
CA THR A 341 -17.82 24.19 19.54
C THR A 341 -17.13 25.28 18.72
N ARG A 342 -16.21 24.95 17.81
CA ARG A 342 -15.45 25.94 17.02
C ARG A 342 -16.17 26.53 15.82
N GLU A 343 -17.26 25.94 15.36
CA GLU A 343 -18.01 26.43 14.17
C GLU A 343 -19.17 27.37 14.50
N LEU A 344 -19.56 27.52 15.76
CA LEU A 344 -20.65 28.43 16.14
C LEU A 344 -20.23 29.92 16.28
N ASP A 345 -18.92 30.20 16.16
CA ASP A 345 -18.33 31.56 16.27
C ASP A 345 -17.79 32.09 14.91
N ARG A 346 -18.28 31.58 13.78
CA ARG A 346 -17.93 32.11 12.44
C ARG A 346 -19.14 32.54 11.63
#